data_5c0bd992af66d4c4d061729d229a4824
#
_entry.id   5c0bd992af66d4c4d061729d229a4824
#
_cell.length_a   1.000
_cell.length_b   1.000
_cell.length_c   1.000
_cell.angle_alpha   90.00
_cell.angle_beta   90.00
_cell.angle_gamma   90.00
#
_symmetry.space_group_name_H-M   'P 1'
#
loop_
_entity.id
_entity.type
_entity.pdbx_description
1 polymer ?
#
loop_
_entity_poly.entity_id
_entity_poly.type
_entity_poly.pdbx_seq_one_letter_code
_entity_poly.pdbx_strand_id
1 'polypeptide(L)'
;ALVAVVALLGLGQLTAVNGRFELTEGIPYDGTLLGGSRGAWSHQLVDASFVQQGFTVEYEKDLRRGRTRNEVRWIDDRGVERHDTIGDQKPLTVNGYRFYTTSNKGFAPMFDWTPDGGATERGAVHLPSYPLHEHEQTRVWRPPGASAPFRVTLQLDEKLLDRDRPSVLRMPEKHAIVVQADGVNFEFRPGDSV
;
A
#
# COMPACT_ATOMS: atom_id res chain seq x y z
N ALA A 1 35.44 20.25 16.42
CA ALA A 1 34.30 20.33 15.45
C ALA A 1 34.08 19.00 14.71
N LEU A 2 35.09 18.42 14.03
CA LEU A 2 34.93 17.18 13.22
C LEU A 2 34.43 15.98 14.04
N VAL A 3 34.99 15.74 15.23
CA VAL A 3 34.59 14.65 16.13
C VAL A 3 33.11 14.77 16.52
N ALA A 4 32.65 15.98 16.83
CA ALA A 4 31.23 16.21 17.15
C ALA A 4 30.30 15.89 15.97
N VAL A 5 30.69 16.26 14.76
CA VAL A 5 29.91 15.96 13.55
C VAL A 5 29.82 14.45 13.32
N VAL A 6 30.94 13.74 13.43
CA VAL A 6 30.97 12.27 13.29
C VAL A 6 30.13 11.59 14.37
N ALA A 7 30.20 12.06 15.61
CA ALA A 7 29.38 11.52 16.71
C ALA A 7 27.88 11.76 16.48
N LEU A 8 27.48 12.94 16.01
CA LEU A 8 26.09 13.27 15.69
C LEU A 8 25.56 12.43 14.51
N LEU A 9 26.37 12.23 13.48
CA LEU A 9 26.02 11.36 12.36
C LEU A 9 25.85 9.90 12.82
N GLY A 10 26.75 9.41 13.68
CA GLY A 10 26.66 8.07 14.28
C GLY A 10 25.38 7.90 15.12
N LEU A 11 25.06 8.86 15.98
CA LEU A 11 23.81 8.85 16.76
C LEU A 11 22.58 8.90 15.85
N GLY A 12 22.61 9.72 14.79
CA GLY A 12 21.56 9.74 13.81
C GLY A 12 21.30 8.39 13.15
N GLN A 13 22.33 7.64 12.81
CA GLN A 13 22.20 6.29 12.25
C GLN A 13 21.62 5.28 13.25
N LEU A 14 21.95 5.39 14.52
CA LEU A 14 21.43 4.49 15.55
C LEU A 14 19.92 4.65 15.79
N THR A 15 19.37 5.83 15.54
CA THR A 15 17.94 6.12 15.70
C THR A 15 17.16 6.10 14.39
N ALA A 16 17.84 6.06 13.23
CA ALA A 16 17.21 6.15 11.92
C ALA A 16 16.39 4.90 11.60
N VAL A 17 15.26 5.12 10.94
CA VAL A 17 14.49 4.07 10.27
C VAL A 17 14.28 4.51 8.83
N ASN A 18 14.65 3.64 7.88
CA ASN A 18 14.41 3.83 6.48
C ASN A 18 13.80 2.56 5.89
N GLY A 19 12.74 2.68 5.14
CA GLY A 19 12.11 1.51 4.56
C GLY A 19 10.98 1.81 3.61
N ARG A 20 10.39 0.75 3.09
CA ARG A 20 9.21 0.77 2.21
C ARG A 20 8.12 -0.07 2.83
N PHE A 21 6.90 0.31 2.58
CA PHE A 21 5.72 -0.45 2.99
C PHE A 21 4.60 -0.26 1.96
N GLU A 22 3.62 -1.13 2.00
CA GLU A 22 2.41 -1.05 1.20
C GLU A 22 1.25 -0.64 2.11
N LEU A 23 0.34 0.18 1.60
CA LEU A 23 -0.88 0.58 2.29
C LEU A 23 -2.09 0.12 1.50
N THR A 24 -3.10 -0.33 2.21
CA THR A 24 -4.45 -0.54 1.69
C THR A 24 -5.35 0.56 2.24
N GLU A 25 -6.16 1.16 1.38
CA GLU A 25 -7.16 2.16 1.79
C GLU A 25 -8.05 1.62 2.91
N GLY A 26 -8.26 2.41 3.94
CA GLY A 26 -9.08 2.06 5.09
C GLY A 26 -8.40 1.16 6.14
N ILE A 27 -7.24 0.58 5.85
CA ILE A 27 -6.50 -0.26 6.81
C ILE A 27 -5.43 0.58 7.51
N PRO A 28 -5.38 0.56 8.87
CA PRO A 28 -4.31 1.23 9.60
C PRO A 28 -2.94 0.68 9.26
N TYR A 29 -1.94 1.56 9.11
CA TYR A 29 -0.55 1.15 9.02
C TYR A 29 -0.10 0.53 10.35
N ASP A 30 0.43 -0.67 10.28
CA ASP A 30 0.80 -1.52 11.42
C ASP A 30 2.27 -1.43 11.84
N GLY A 31 3.05 -0.57 11.16
CA GLY A 31 4.48 -0.44 11.41
C GLY A 31 5.36 -1.45 10.66
N THR A 32 4.79 -2.33 9.85
CA THR A 32 5.54 -3.33 9.08
C THR A 32 6.26 -2.70 7.89
N LEU A 33 7.50 -3.10 7.68
CA LEU A 33 8.28 -2.72 6.50
C LEU A 33 8.50 -3.94 5.60
N LEU A 34 8.30 -3.76 4.31
CA LEU A 34 8.66 -4.76 3.27
C LEU A 34 10.16 -4.92 3.11
N GLY A 35 10.92 -3.89 3.47
CA GLY A 35 12.37 -3.90 3.45
C GLY A 35 12.91 -2.55 3.88
N GLY A 36 14.15 -2.53 4.34
CA GLY A 36 14.77 -1.32 4.85
C GLY A 36 15.80 -1.59 5.92
N SER A 37 16.17 -0.54 6.65
CA SER A 37 17.12 -0.61 7.76
C SER A 37 16.55 0.10 8.98
N ARG A 38 16.86 -0.45 10.15
CA ARG A 38 16.54 0.16 11.45
C ARG A 38 17.82 0.30 12.26
N GLY A 39 18.03 1.46 12.83
CA GLY A 39 19.09 1.68 13.81
C GLY A 39 18.78 0.93 15.13
N ALA A 40 19.82 0.58 15.86
CA ALA A 40 19.69 -0.20 17.10
C ALA A 40 18.84 0.46 18.19
N TRP A 41 18.69 1.77 18.14
CA TRP A 41 17.93 2.58 19.11
C TRP A 41 16.68 3.22 18.48
N SER A 42 16.24 2.73 17.32
CA SER A 42 15.03 3.24 16.67
C SER A 42 13.78 2.79 17.43
N HIS A 43 12.80 3.70 17.51
CA HIS A 43 11.48 3.38 18.04
C HIS A 43 10.69 2.48 17.07
N GLN A 44 9.66 1.82 17.57
CA GLN A 44 8.79 1.02 16.74
C GLN A 44 7.91 1.91 15.88
N LEU A 45 7.80 1.60 14.58
CA LEU A 45 6.97 2.37 13.64
C LEU A 45 5.46 2.24 13.92
N VAL A 46 5.04 1.26 14.72
CA VAL A 46 3.65 1.12 15.13
C VAL A 46 3.12 2.37 15.85
N ASP A 47 4.01 3.08 16.55
CA ASP A 47 3.65 4.35 17.22
C ASP A 47 3.33 5.48 16.23
N ALA A 48 3.65 5.30 14.94
CA ALA A 48 3.34 6.23 13.87
C ALA A 48 2.19 5.74 12.98
N SER A 49 1.21 5.03 13.57
CA SER A 49 0.06 4.50 12.85
C SER A 49 -0.82 5.60 12.26
N PHE A 50 -1.27 5.39 11.03
CA PHE A 50 -2.21 6.25 10.32
C PHE A 50 -3.03 5.42 9.34
N VAL A 51 -4.14 5.99 8.84
CA VAL A 51 -5.02 5.37 7.86
C VAL A 51 -5.04 6.21 6.60
N GLN A 52 -4.82 5.60 5.45
CA GLN A 52 -5.11 6.19 4.17
C GLN A 52 -6.61 6.08 3.88
N GLN A 53 -7.29 7.20 3.69
CA GLN A 53 -8.74 7.27 3.48
C GLN A 53 -9.10 7.37 2.00
N GLY A 54 -8.21 7.93 1.20
CA GLY A 54 -8.43 8.14 -0.22
C GLY A 54 -7.12 8.35 -0.96
N PHE A 55 -7.12 7.95 -2.21
CA PHE A 55 -5.96 8.03 -3.07
C PHE A 55 -6.36 8.43 -4.48
N THR A 56 -5.74 9.48 -5.01
CA THR A 56 -5.99 9.97 -6.37
C THR A 56 -4.67 10.22 -7.10
N VAL A 57 -4.58 9.74 -8.33
CA VAL A 57 -3.48 10.07 -9.26
C VAL A 57 -4.07 10.60 -10.55
N GLU A 58 -3.66 11.80 -10.89
CA GLU A 58 -3.96 12.42 -12.17
C GLU A 58 -2.89 11.99 -13.20
N TYR A 59 -3.32 11.69 -14.40
CA TYR A 59 -2.47 11.42 -15.55
C TYR A 59 -2.77 12.39 -16.66
N GLU A 60 -1.73 12.98 -17.21
CA GLU A 60 -1.81 13.80 -18.41
C GLU A 60 -1.77 12.93 -19.67
N LYS A 61 -1.86 13.56 -20.83
CA LYS A 61 -1.63 12.91 -22.12
C LYS A 61 -0.32 12.08 -22.09
N ASP A 62 -0.29 10.99 -22.83
CA ASP A 62 0.80 10.01 -22.90
C ASP A 62 1.10 9.29 -21.57
N LEU A 63 0.09 9.22 -20.69
CA LEU A 63 0.19 8.61 -19.36
C LEU A 63 1.29 9.23 -18.49
N ARG A 64 1.63 10.48 -18.73
CA ARG A 64 2.57 11.20 -17.87
C ARG A 64 1.89 11.46 -16.53
N ARG A 65 2.49 10.97 -15.44
CA ARG A 65 1.97 11.17 -14.09
C ARG A 65 1.94 12.67 -13.75
N GLY A 66 0.78 13.15 -13.41
CA GLY A 66 0.52 14.47 -12.88
C GLY A 66 0.53 14.46 -11.34
N ARG A 67 -0.49 15.04 -10.73
CA ARG A 67 -0.57 15.19 -9.28
C ARG A 67 -1.01 13.91 -8.59
N THR A 68 -0.35 13.60 -7.47
CA THR A 68 -0.77 12.56 -6.53
C THR A 68 -1.29 13.20 -5.25
N ARG A 69 -2.41 12.69 -4.74
CA ARG A 69 -3.00 13.10 -3.46
C ARG A 69 -3.37 11.86 -2.67
N ASN A 70 -3.00 11.85 -1.39
CA ASN A 70 -3.45 10.84 -0.43
C ASN A 70 -4.11 11.57 0.73
N GLU A 71 -5.33 11.23 1.03
CA GLU A 71 -6.05 11.68 2.21
C GLU A 71 -5.74 10.72 3.35
N VAL A 72 -5.22 11.26 4.44
CA VAL A 72 -4.80 10.45 5.59
C VAL A 72 -5.38 11.00 6.87
N ARG A 73 -5.64 10.09 7.83
CA ARG A 73 -6.01 10.44 9.21
C ARG A 73 -5.16 9.68 10.20
N TRP A 74 -4.90 10.27 11.34
CA TRP A 74 -4.21 9.63 12.46
C TRP A 74 -4.66 10.22 13.77
N ILE A 75 -4.32 9.56 14.88
CA ILE A 75 -4.51 10.10 16.22
C ILE A 75 -3.18 10.67 16.68
N ASP A 76 -3.17 11.94 17.11
CA ASP A 76 -1.96 12.57 17.62
C ASP A 76 -1.66 12.13 19.07
N ASP A 77 -0.53 12.57 19.61
CA ASP A 77 -0.05 12.29 20.97
C ASP A 77 -1.00 12.79 22.09
N ARG A 78 -1.95 13.65 21.74
CA ARG A 78 -3.00 14.16 22.65
C ARG A 78 -4.33 13.40 22.51
N GLY A 79 -4.38 12.35 21.69
CA GLY A 79 -5.59 11.61 21.40
C GLY A 79 -6.57 12.31 20.46
N VAL A 80 -6.13 13.36 19.76
CA VAL A 80 -6.98 14.12 18.83
C VAL A 80 -6.83 13.57 17.41
N GLU A 81 -7.94 13.33 16.74
CA GLU A 81 -7.95 12.92 15.35
C GLU A 81 -7.48 14.09 14.46
N ARG A 82 -6.53 13.78 13.59
CA ARG A 82 -5.94 14.69 12.60
C ARG A 82 -6.18 14.17 11.19
N HIS A 83 -6.35 15.10 10.27
CA HIS A 83 -6.47 14.83 8.84
C HIS A 83 -5.48 15.68 8.06
N ASP A 84 -4.92 15.13 7.01
CA ASP A 84 -4.08 15.88 6.06
C ASP A 84 -4.18 15.27 4.66
N THR A 85 -3.77 16.05 3.67
CA THR A 85 -3.58 15.59 2.29
C THR A 85 -2.09 15.61 1.98
N ILE A 86 -1.52 14.46 1.74
CA ILE A 86 -0.11 14.30 1.35
C ILE A 86 0.03 14.05 -0.14
N GLY A 87 1.17 14.38 -0.69
CA GLY A 87 1.41 14.28 -2.13
C GLY A 87 2.89 14.17 -2.46
N ASP A 88 3.22 14.43 -3.73
CA ASP A 88 4.57 14.20 -4.26
C ASP A 88 5.67 15.02 -3.55
N GLN A 89 5.36 16.21 -3.03
CA GLN A 89 6.33 17.09 -2.36
C GLN A 89 5.94 17.41 -0.91
N LYS A 90 4.85 16.86 -0.43
CA LYS A 90 4.36 17.07 0.92
C LYS A 90 4.29 15.74 1.66
N PRO A 91 5.30 15.38 2.46
CA PRO A 91 5.26 14.17 3.27
C PRO A 91 4.28 14.28 4.43
N LEU A 92 3.76 13.16 4.89
CA LEU A 92 3.13 13.04 6.21
C LEU A 92 4.21 12.99 7.28
N THR A 93 4.03 13.73 8.36
CA THR A 93 4.89 13.63 9.54
C THR A 93 4.05 13.20 10.74
N VAL A 94 4.33 12.03 11.29
CA VAL A 94 3.67 11.48 12.49
C VAL A 94 4.75 10.97 13.44
N ASN A 95 4.72 11.40 14.68
CA ASN A 95 5.62 10.98 15.75
C ASN A 95 7.12 11.03 15.34
N GLY A 96 7.52 12.08 14.61
CA GLY A 96 8.89 12.28 14.15
C GLY A 96 9.29 11.50 12.89
N TYR A 97 8.46 10.60 12.40
CA TYR A 97 8.67 9.90 11.13
C TYR A 97 8.08 10.69 9.95
N ARG A 98 8.77 10.62 8.82
CA ARG A 98 8.32 11.20 7.55
C ARG A 98 7.99 10.11 6.54
N PHE A 99 6.77 10.14 6.05
CA PHE A 99 6.26 9.20 5.07
C PHE A 99 6.07 9.89 3.72
N TYR A 100 6.65 9.32 2.69
CA TYR A 100 6.62 9.85 1.33
C TYR A 100 5.85 8.90 0.42
N THR A 101 5.10 9.45 -0.52
CA THR A 101 4.49 8.65 -1.58
C THR A 101 5.55 8.16 -2.57
N THR A 102 5.38 6.93 -3.07
CA THR A 102 6.26 6.36 -4.09
C THR A 102 5.60 6.38 -5.47
N SER A 103 6.33 5.94 -6.50
CA SER A 103 5.80 5.80 -7.85
C SER A 103 4.89 4.58 -8.04
N ASN A 104 5.00 3.57 -7.18
CA ASN A 104 4.16 2.37 -7.28
C ASN A 104 2.77 2.66 -6.77
N LYS A 105 1.79 2.51 -7.65
CA LYS A 105 0.37 2.70 -7.41
C LYS A 105 -0.36 1.53 -8.02
N GLY A 106 -1.38 1.03 -7.37
CA GLY A 106 -2.09 -0.12 -7.88
C GLY A 106 -3.35 -0.39 -7.09
N PHE A 107 -3.76 -1.63 -7.11
CA PHE A 107 -4.96 -2.10 -6.44
C PHE A 107 -4.58 -3.14 -5.37
N ALA A 108 -5.43 -3.29 -4.37
CA ALA A 108 -5.23 -4.26 -3.30
C ALA A 108 -6.57 -4.98 -3.04
N PRO A 109 -6.91 -6.03 -3.82
CA PRO A 109 -8.04 -6.89 -3.48
C PRO A 109 -7.93 -7.37 -2.04
N MET A 110 -9.02 -7.24 -1.30
CA MET A 110 -9.12 -7.71 0.08
C MET A 110 -9.93 -9.00 0.13
N PHE A 111 -9.45 -9.93 0.92
CA PHE A 111 -10.07 -11.25 1.12
C PHE A 111 -10.32 -11.47 2.61
N ASP A 112 -11.46 -12.04 2.92
CA ASP A 112 -11.70 -12.72 4.17
C ASP A 112 -11.43 -14.20 3.93
N TRP A 113 -10.42 -14.74 4.61
CA TRP A 113 -9.95 -16.11 4.46
C TRP A 113 -10.26 -16.90 5.74
N THR A 114 -10.92 -18.03 5.59
CA THR A 114 -11.21 -18.94 6.70
C THR A 114 -10.56 -20.29 6.42
N PRO A 115 -9.45 -20.65 7.07
CA PRO A 115 -8.87 -21.98 6.97
C PRO A 115 -9.77 -23.02 7.63
N ASP A 116 -9.65 -24.28 7.22
CA ASP A 116 -10.41 -25.39 7.81
C ASP A 116 -10.23 -25.42 9.33
N GLY A 117 -11.34 -25.26 10.06
CA GLY A 117 -11.36 -25.26 11.52
C GLY A 117 -10.69 -24.05 12.20
N GLY A 118 -10.31 -23.02 11.45
CA GLY A 118 -9.68 -21.79 11.93
C GLY A 118 -10.61 -20.59 12.02
N ALA A 119 -10.08 -19.50 12.55
CA ALA A 119 -10.77 -18.20 12.56
C ALA A 119 -10.62 -17.52 11.19
N THR A 120 -11.59 -16.68 10.84
CA THR A 120 -11.50 -15.83 9.64
C THR A 120 -10.45 -14.75 9.84
N GLU A 121 -9.55 -14.63 8.90
CA GLU A 121 -8.53 -13.59 8.85
C GLU A 121 -8.73 -12.74 7.59
N ARG A 122 -8.52 -11.43 7.72
CA ARG A 122 -8.58 -10.49 6.60
C ARG A 122 -7.18 -10.21 6.08
N GLY A 123 -7.00 -10.29 4.76
CA GLY A 123 -5.74 -9.98 4.09
C GLY A 123 -5.96 -9.14 2.84
N ALA A 124 -4.92 -8.45 2.41
CA ALA A 124 -4.88 -7.73 1.16
C ALA A 124 -3.76 -8.27 0.25
N VAL A 125 -4.04 -8.36 -1.03
CA VAL A 125 -3.04 -8.75 -2.03
C VAL A 125 -2.68 -7.54 -2.87
N HIS A 126 -1.53 -6.93 -2.58
CA HIS A 126 -1.08 -5.72 -3.26
C HIS A 126 -0.62 -5.99 -4.68
N LEU A 127 -1.19 -5.28 -5.64
CA LEU A 127 -0.87 -5.32 -7.06
C LEU A 127 -0.33 -3.95 -7.51
N PRO A 128 0.95 -3.64 -7.21
CA PRO A 128 1.47 -2.27 -7.30
C PRO A 128 1.84 -1.81 -8.71
N SER A 129 1.71 -2.68 -9.72
CA SER A 129 2.27 -2.44 -11.05
C SER A 129 1.41 -1.55 -11.96
N TYR A 130 0.18 -1.22 -11.56
CA TYR A 130 -0.68 -0.37 -12.38
C TYR A 130 -0.29 1.11 -12.24
N PRO A 131 -0.29 1.92 -13.30
CA PRO A 131 -0.70 1.61 -14.69
C PRO A 131 0.48 1.23 -15.62
N LEU A 132 1.68 1.01 -15.11
CA LEU A 132 2.88 0.75 -15.91
C LEU A 132 2.73 -0.45 -16.84
N HIS A 133 1.85 -1.38 -16.51
CA HIS A 133 1.52 -2.55 -17.30
C HIS A 133 0.04 -2.52 -17.65
N GLU A 134 -0.28 -2.42 -18.92
CA GLU A 134 -1.66 -2.45 -19.45
C GLU A 134 -2.24 -3.89 -19.52
N HIS A 135 -1.55 -4.84 -18.93
CA HIS A 135 -1.92 -6.24 -18.92
C HIS A 135 -2.28 -6.70 -17.51
N GLU A 136 -2.75 -7.90 -17.43
CA GLU A 136 -3.13 -8.61 -16.23
C GLU A 136 -2.09 -8.48 -15.11
N GLN A 137 -2.53 -8.08 -13.93
CA GLN A 137 -1.68 -7.97 -12.76
C GLN A 137 -1.85 -9.22 -11.90
N THR A 138 -0.74 -9.87 -11.60
CA THR A 138 -0.74 -11.14 -10.87
C THR A 138 0.24 -11.12 -9.72
N ARG A 139 -0.17 -11.66 -8.57
CA ARG A 139 0.71 -11.90 -7.43
C ARG A 139 0.43 -13.24 -6.77
N VAL A 140 1.46 -13.87 -6.26
CA VAL A 140 1.34 -15.06 -5.41
C VAL A 140 1.09 -14.62 -3.97
N TRP A 141 0.05 -15.16 -3.37
CA TRP A 141 -0.36 -14.91 -1.99
C TRP A 141 -0.50 -16.22 -1.22
N ARG A 142 0.01 -16.26 -0.02
CA ARG A 142 -0.19 -17.39 0.89
C ARG A 142 -0.96 -16.91 2.11
N PRO A 143 -2.27 -17.18 2.17
CA PRO A 143 -3.03 -16.83 3.37
C PRO A 143 -2.57 -17.64 4.58
N PRO A 144 -2.73 -17.11 5.79
CA PRO A 144 -2.44 -17.84 7.01
C PRO A 144 -3.15 -19.19 7.08
N GLY A 145 -2.44 -20.25 7.46
CA GLY A 145 -3.00 -21.61 7.54
C GLY A 145 -3.22 -22.33 6.21
N ALA A 146 -2.99 -21.67 5.07
CA ALA A 146 -3.11 -22.35 3.77
C ALA A 146 -1.95 -23.32 3.51
N SER A 147 -2.27 -24.50 3.01
CA SER A 147 -1.29 -25.56 2.65
C SER A 147 -0.44 -25.16 1.45
N ALA A 148 -1.03 -24.43 0.48
CA ALA A 148 -0.39 -23.98 -0.74
C ALA A 148 -0.60 -22.46 -0.99
N PRO A 149 0.28 -21.82 -1.76
CA PRO A 149 0.07 -20.44 -2.16
C PRO A 149 -0.99 -20.35 -3.26
N PHE A 150 -1.72 -19.24 -3.28
CA PHE A 150 -2.67 -18.89 -4.32
C PHE A 150 -2.03 -17.88 -5.28
N ARG A 151 -2.41 -17.97 -6.55
CA ARG A 151 -2.12 -16.94 -7.53
C ARG A 151 -3.33 -16.03 -7.66
N VAL A 152 -3.17 -14.77 -7.32
CA VAL A 152 -4.25 -13.77 -7.41
C VAL A 152 -3.99 -12.87 -8.59
N THR A 153 -4.97 -12.73 -9.46
CA THR A 153 -4.91 -11.94 -10.68
C THR A 153 -6.08 -10.96 -10.71
N LEU A 154 -5.80 -9.70 -10.98
CA LEU A 154 -6.81 -8.68 -11.25
C LEU A 154 -6.98 -8.53 -12.77
N GLN A 155 -8.18 -8.76 -13.25
CA GLN A 155 -8.60 -8.53 -14.63
C GLN A 155 -9.46 -7.28 -14.70
N LEU A 156 -9.08 -6.33 -15.55
CA LEU A 156 -9.83 -5.10 -15.75
C LEU A 156 -10.61 -5.19 -17.06
N ASP A 157 -11.92 -5.07 -16.97
CA ASP A 157 -12.83 -5.07 -18.12
C ASP A 157 -13.09 -3.65 -18.66
N GLU A 158 -12.32 -2.68 -18.18
CA GLU A 158 -12.40 -1.29 -18.62
C GLU A 158 -11.03 -0.63 -18.72
N LYS A 159 -10.92 0.37 -19.58
CA LYS A 159 -9.72 1.20 -19.72
C LYS A 159 -9.83 2.38 -18.74
N LEU A 160 -9.04 2.34 -17.66
CA LEU A 160 -9.05 3.39 -16.65
C LEU A 160 -8.29 4.65 -17.07
N LEU A 161 -7.20 4.49 -17.82
CA LEU A 161 -6.35 5.59 -18.25
C LEU A 161 -6.32 5.69 -19.78
N ASP A 162 -6.29 6.90 -20.28
CA ASP A 162 -6.30 7.22 -21.72
C ASP A 162 -5.00 7.92 -22.11
N ARG A 163 -4.32 7.44 -23.17
CA ARG A 163 -3.11 8.07 -23.68
C ARG A 163 -3.35 9.40 -24.37
N ASP A 164 -4.52 9.57 -24.95
CA ASP A 164 -4.81 10.72 -25.81
C ASP A 164 -5.36 11.91 -25.04
N ARG A 165 -5.79 11.71 -23.79
CA ARG A 165 -6.39 12.76 -22.95
C ARG A 165 -6.05 12.58 -21.48
N PRO A 166 -6.15 13.65 -20.68
CA PRO A 166 -6.02 13.55 -19.23
C PRO A 166 -7.03 12.59 -18.62
N SER A 167 -6.59 11.84 -17.62
CA SER A 167 -7.40 10.84 -16.92
C SER A 167 -6.99 10.74 -15.46
N VAL A 168 -7.81 10.09 -14.66
CA VAL A 168 -7.57 9.91 -13.22
C VAL A 168 -7.62 8.42 -12.90
N LEU A 169 -6.62 7.94 -12.19
CA LEU A 169 -6.65 6.59 -11.64
C LEU A 169 -7.76 6.53 -10.58
N ARG A 170 -8.68 5.63 -10.76
CA ARG A 170 -9.82 5.41 -9.89
C ARG A 170 -10.05 3.91 -9.66
N MET A 171 -10.90 3.57 -8.71
CA MET A 171 -11.37 2.21 -8.56
C MET A 171 -12.07 1.75 -9.87
N PRO A 172 -11.71 0.59 -10.41
CA PRO A 172 -12.39 0.04 -11.60
C PRO A 172 -13.83 -0.34 -11.26
N GLU A 173 -14.76 0.00 -12.14
CA GLU A 173 -16.18 -0.39 -12.01
C GLU A 173 -16.42 -1.79 -12.55
N LYS A 174 -15.64 -2.17 -13.57
CA LYS A 174 -15.73 -3.47 -14.21
C LYS A 174 -14.41 -4.21 -14.06
N HIS A 175 -14.41 -5.18 -13.18
CA HIS A 175 -13.24 -6.00 -12.91
C HIS A 175 -13.65 -7.37 -12.35
N ALA A 176 -12.76 -8.33 -12.48
CA ALA A 176 -12.83 -9.62 -11.82
C ALA A 176 -11.51 -9.91 -11.09
N ILE A 177 -11.59 -10.68 -10.03
CA ILE A 177 -10.44 -11.20 -9.32
C ILE A 177 -10.41 -12.69 -9.54
N VAL A 178 -9.35 -13.18 -10.18
CA VAL A 178 -9.16 -14.60 -10.41
C VAL A 178 -8.18 -15.15 -9.39
N VAL A 179 -8.61 -16.11 -8.61
CA VAL A 179 -7.78 -16.83 -7.66
C VAL A 179 -7.53 -18.23 -8.20
N GLN A 180 -6.29 -18.57 -8.45
CA GLN A 180 -5.88 -19.91 -8.85
C GLN A 180 -5.32 -20.66 -7.64
N ALA A 181 -5.93 -21.81 -7.33
CA ALA A 181 -5.51 -22.73 -6.29
C ALA A 181 -5.54 -24.15 -6.85
N ASP A 182 -4.48 -24.94 -6.67
CA ASP A 182 -4.33 -26.33 -7.09
C ASP A 182 -4.75 -26.61 -8.55
N GLY A 183 -4.44 -25.63 -9.43
CA GLY A 183 -4.76 -25.71 -10.86
C GLY A 183 -6.21 -25.36 -11.22
N VAL A 184 -7.04 -25.01 -10.25
CA VAL A 184 -8.43 -24.57 -10.46
C VAL A 184 -8.48 -23.03 -10.37
N ASN A 185 -9.24 -22.40 -11.26
CA ASN A 185 -9.47 -20.97 -11.25
C ASN A 185 -10.86 -20.68 -10.67
N PHE A 186 -10.88 -19.75 -9.73
CA PHE A 186 -12.10 -19.19 -9.14
C PHE A 186 -12.15 -17.72 -9.54
N GLU A 187 -13.25 -17.30 -10.17
CA GLU A 187 -13.48 -15.89 -10.52
C GLU A 187 -14.43 -15.28 -9.51
N PHE A 188 -14.04 -14.13 -8.97
CA PHE A 188 -14.81 -13.37 -7.99
C PHE A 188 -15.08 -11.97 -8.50
N ARG A 189 -16.26 -11.47 -8.17
CA ARG A 189 -16.60 -10.07 -8.22
C ARG A 189 -16.69 -9.52 -6.79
N PRO A 190 -16.55 -8.20 -6.58
CA PRO A 190 -16.65 -7.63 -5.25
C PRO A 190 -17.92 -8.07 -4.51
N GLY A 191 -17.74 -8.65 -3.32
CA GLY A 191 -18.82 -9.16 -2.49
C GLY A 191 -19.15 -10.65 -2.69
N ASP A 192 -18.54 -11.33 -3.65
CA ASP A 192 -18.71 -12.78 -3.82
C ASP A 192 -18.00 -13.55 -2.68
N SER A 193 -18.56 -14.71 -2.35
CA SER A 193 -18.00 -15.69 -1.41
C SER A 193 -18.06 -17.10 -2.01
N VAL A 194 -17.18 -17.97 -1.56
CA VAL A 194 -17.14 -19.41 -1.90
C VAL A 194 -17.31 -20.23 -0.64
#